data_83829dd886361be4a81e8417e7c63dff
#
_entry.id   83829dd886361be4a81e8417e7c63dff
#
_cell.length_a   1.000
_cell.length_b   1.000
_cell.length_c   1.000
_cell.angle_alpha   90.00
_cell.angle_beta   90.00
_cell.angle_gamma   90.00
#
_symmetry.space_group_name_H-M   'P 1'
#
loop_
_entity.id
_entity.type
_entity.pdbx_description
1 polymer ?
#
loop_
_entity_poly.entity_id
_entity_poly.type
_entity_poly.pdbx_seq_one_letter_code
_entity_poly.pdbx_strand_id
1 'polypeptide(L)'
;MQIPDFTLFQKCDLAKEVQEIMLPNEKFIVAYKTFRDSVTFTSKRIIFRDSQGITGKKVEVYSLPYNSIYMWSTENAGKLMDLNAELELWTRVGKIKIKLDKKINIREIDQLIAQVVLIE
;
A
#
# COMPACT_ATOMS: atom_id res chain seq x y z
N MET A 1 16.99 7.03 -0.01
CA MET A 1 16.12 6.31 0.93
C MET A 1 15.51 5.11 0.26
N GLN A 2 15.55 4.01 0.92
CA GLN A 2 14.98 2.78 0.38
C GLN A 2 13.70 2.45 1.13
N ILE A 3 12.60 2.32 0.40
CA ILE A 3 11.33 1.90 0.97
C ILE A 3 11.35 0.38 1.07
N PRO A 4 11.06 -0.19 2.25
CA PRO A 4 11.05 -1.64 2.40
C PRO A 4 9.93 -2.28 1.57
N ASP A 5 10.11 -3.57 1.26
CA ASP A 5 9.05 -4.33 0.62
C ASP A 5 7.92 -4.58 1.63
N PHE A 6 6.69 -4.50 1.15
CA PHE A 6 5.52 -4.75 1.98
C PHE A 6 4.79 -5.99 1.49
N THR A 7 4.17 -6.69 2.42
CA THR A 7 3.25 -7.79 2.11
C THR A 7 1.91 -7.44 2.74
N LEU A 8 0.86 -7.38 1.92
CA LEU A 8 -0.49 -7.13 2.39
C LEU A 8 -1.19 -8.45 2.65
N PHE A 9 -1.71 -8.63 3.85
CA PHE A 9 -2.33 -9.89 4.26
C PHE A 9 -3.84 -9.89 4.14
N GLN A 10 -4.48 -8.87 4.64
CA GLN A 10 -5.95 -8.76 4.65
C GLN A 10 -6.36 -7.33 4.91
N LYS A 11 -7.61 -7.03 4.60
CA LYS A 11 -8.17 -5.71 4.90
C LYS A 11 -8.23 -5.49 6.40
N CYS A 12 -8.06 -4.25 6.81
CA CYS A 12 -8.15 -3.86 8.20
C CYS A 12 -8.79 -2.48 8.32
N ASP A 13 -9.08 -2.08 9.55
CA ASP A 13 -9.63 -0.77 9.82
C ASP A 13 -8.55 0.30 9.68
N LEU A 14 -9.01 1.53 9.46
CA LEU A 14 -8.14 2.71 9.44
C LEU A 14 -7.51 2.91 10.81
N ALA A 15 -6.17 2.95 10.85
CA ALA A 15 -5.46 3.20 12.10
C ALA A 15 -5.71 4.63 12.56
N LYS A 16 -5.84 4.80 13.87
CA LYS A 16 -6.10 6.11 14.46
C LYS A 16 -5.03 7.12 14.10
N GLU A 17 -3.76 6.73 14.16
CA GLU A 17 -2.65 7.63 13.85
C GLU A 17 -2.64 8.03 12.38
N VAL A 18 -3.12 7.16 11.50
CA VAL A 18 -3.25 7.49 10.09
C VAL A 18 -4.38 8.49 9.89
N GLN A 19 -5.50 8.26 10.57
CA GLN A 19 -6.63 9.19 10.51
C GLN A 19 -6.23 10.59 10.96
N GLU A 20 -5.37 10.67 11.97
CA GLU A 20 -4.93 11.96 12.51
C GLU A 20 -4.13 12.81 11.52
N ILE A 21 -3.46 12.19 10.55
CA ILE A 21 -2.69 12.94 9.55
C ILE A 21 -3.47 13.18 8.25
N MET A 22 -4.67 12.65 8.13
CA MET A 22 -5.48 12.86 6.93
C MET A 22 -6.02 14.29 6.90
N LEU A 23 -6.12 14.81 5.67
CA LEU A 23 -6.67 16.15 5.46
C LEU A 23 -8.20 16.13 5.60
N PRO A 24 -8.83 17.28 5.92
CA PRO A 24 -10.29 17.31 6.07
C PRO A 24 -11.06 16.82 4.84
N ASN A 25 -10.52 17.04 3.63
CA ASN A 25 -11.16 16.61 2.38
C ASN A 25 -10.58 15.31 1.84
N GLU A 26 -9.76 14.63 2.60
CA GLU A 26 -9.17 13.35 2.22
C GLU A 26 -10.06 12.23 2.72
N LYS A 27 -10.40 11.29 1.81
CA LYS A 27 -11.30 10.19 2.14
C LYS A 27 -10.54 8.88 2.22
N PHE A 28 -10.88 8.10 3.24
CA PHE A 28 -10.38 6.74 3.38
C PHE A 28 -11.03 5.86 2.32
N ILE A 29 -10.22 5.02 1.66
CA ILE A 29 -10.72 4.03 0.70
C ILE A 29 -10.61 2.63 1.28
N VAL A 30 -9.41 2.19 1.61
CA VAL A 30 -9.19 0.84 2.15
C VAL A 30 -7.82 0.79 2.83
N ALA A 31 -7.69 -0.07 3.82
CA ALA A 31 -6.41 -0.35 4.48
C ALA A 31 -6.18 -1.85 4.53
N TYR A 32 -4.91 -2.22 4.54
CA TYR A 32 -4.47 -3.61 4.62
C TYR A 32 -3.42 -3.77 5.70
N LYS A 33 -3.49 -4.91 6.39
CA LYS A 33 -2.46 -5.28 7.37
C LYS A 33 -1.18 -5.72 6.67
N THR A 34 -0.05 -5.34 7.25
CA THR A 34 1.27 -5.85 6.87
C THR A 34 1.89 -6.54 8.08
N PHE A 35 3.09 -7.09 7.93
CA PHE A 35 3.79 -7.71 9.06
C PHE A 35 4.01 -6.73 10.20
N ARG A 36 4.34 -5.50 9.88
CA ARG A 36 4.78 -4.54 10.88
C ARG A 36 3.75 -3.47 11.17
N ASP A 37 2.75 -3.32 10.32
CA ASP A 37 1.71 -2.33 10.56
C ASP A 37 0.62 -2.36 9.47
N SER A 38 0.58 -1.33 8.61
CA SER A 38 -0.50 -1.20 7.65
C SER A 38 -0.13 -0.35 6.43
N VAL A 39 -0.88 -0.55 5.36
CA VAL A 39 -0.84 0.31 4.17
C VAL A 39 -2.26 0.78 3.92
N THR A 40 -2.45 2.09 3.85
CA THR A 40 -3.77 2.71 3.69
C THR A 40 -3.84 3.47 2.37
N PHE A 41 -4.91 3.23 1.62
CA PHE A 41 -5.20 3.97 0.39
C PHE A 41 -6.27 5.00 0.71
N THR A 42 -5.96 6.27 0.42
CA THR A 42 -6.92 7.36 0.55
C THR A 42 -7.24 7.94 -0.83
N SER A 43 -8.09 8.94 -0.86
CA SER A 43 -8.40 9.64 -2.11
C SER A 43 -7.20 10.44 -2.65
N LYS A 44 -6.13 10.63 -1.87
CA LYS A 44 -5.01 11.50 -2.23
C LYS A 44 -3.65 10.81 -2.26
N ARG A 45 -3.45 9.75 -1.48
CA ARG A 45 -2.12 9.15 -1.32
C ARG A 45 -2.21 7.72 -0.81
N ILE A 46 -1.07 7.02 -0.89
CA ILE A 46 -0.87 5.77 -0.17
C ILE A 46 -0.09 6.10 1.09
N ILE A 47 -0.55 5.64 2.23
CA ILE A 47 0.12 5.86 3.51
C ILE A 47 0.64 4.53 4.01
N PHE A 48 1.97 4.42 4.10
CA PHE A 48 2.64 3.24 4.63
C PHE A 48 2.99 3.53 6.09
N ARG A 49 2.43 2.76 6.99
CA ARG A 49 2.75 2.86 8.42
C ARG A 49 3.61 1.66 8.79
N ASP A 50 4.80 1.92 9.32
CA ASP A 50 5.80 0.89 9.57
C ASP A 50 6.31 1.01 10.99
N SER A 51 5.95 0.05 11.85
CA SER A 51 6.45 -0.03 13.21
C SER A 51 7.87 -0.58 13.19
N GLN A 52 8.79 0.11 13.83
CA GLN A 52 10.20 -0.23 13.77
C GLN A 52 10.73 -0.68 15.13
N GLY A 53 11.81 -1.44 15.08
CA GLY A 53 12.48 -1.92 16.27
C GLY A 53 11.75 -3.08 16.94
N ILE A 54 12.33 -3.60 18.00
CA ILE A 54 11.82 -4.76 18.72
C ILE A 54 10.52 -4.40 19.45
N THR A 55 10.46 -3.21 20.02
CA THR A 55 9.30 -2.77 20.83
C THR A 55 8.17 -2.19 19.98
N GLY A 56 8.42 -1.86 18.71
CA GLY A 56 7.44 -1.20 17.86
C GLY A 56 7.08 0.22 18.29
N LYS A 57 7.86 0.83 19.19
CA LYS A 57 7.59 2.19 19.67
C LYS A 57 7.91 3.26 18.65
N LYS A 58 8.89 3.00 17.77
CA LYS A 58 9.18 3.92 16.68
C LYS A 58 8.30 3.54 15.50
N VAL A 59 7.56 4.50 15.01
CA VAL A 59 6.68 4.29 13.86
C VAL A 59 7.06 5.29 12.78
N GLU A 60 7.36 4.78 11.61
CA GLU A 60 7.62 5.63 10.45
C GLU A 60 6.41 5.61 9.54
N VAL A 61 6.03 6.81 9.07
CA VAL A 61 4.88 6.94 8.19
C VAL A 61 5.35 7.58 6.89
N TYR A 62 5.15 6.86 5.79
CA TYR A 62 5.47 7.36 4.45
C TYR A 62 4.18 7.72 3.74
N SER A 63 4.16 8.87 3.08
CA SER A 63 3.03 9.24 2.24
C SER A 63 3.51 9.29 0.79
N LEU A 64 2.86 8.51 -0.06
CA LEU A 64 3.17 8.46 -1.48
C LEU A 64 2.02 9.11 -2.25
N PRO A 65 2.20 10.35 -2.73
CA PRO A 65 1.19 10.99 -3.57
C PRO A 65 0.99 10.21 -4.86
N TYR A 66 -0.24 10.10 -5.32
CA TYR A 66 -0.53 9.32 -6.53
C TYR A 66 0.13 9.89 -7.79
N ASN A 67 0.34 11.19 -7.84
CA ASN A 67 1.00 11.80 -9.00
C ASN A 67 2.49 11.47 -9.10
N SER A 68 3.07 10.82 -8.09
CA SER A 68 4.45 10.34 -8.16
C SER A 68 4.56 8.95 -8.78
N ILE A 69 3.45 8.30 -9.08
CA ILE A 69 3.42 6.97 -9.67
C ILE A 69 3.33 7.14 -11.19
N TYR A 70 4.34 6.63 -11.90
CA TYR A 70 4.40 6.73 -13.35
C TYR A 70 3.87 5.50 -14.05
N MET A 71 4.06 4.34 -13.42
CA MET A 71 3.64 3.06 -13.99
C MET A 71 3.39 2.09 -12.85
N TRP A 72 2.50 1.18 -13.05
CA TRP A 72 2.32 0.07 -12.10
C TRP A 72 2.07 -1.21 -12.88
N SER A 73 2.38 -2.33 -12.25
CA SER A 73 2.07 -3.64 -12.77
C SER A 73 1.49 -4.51 -11.69
N THR A 74 0.61 -5.40 -12.09
CA THR A 74 0.08 -6.44 -11.22
C THR A 74 0.37 -7.78 -11.84
N GLU A 75 0.87 -8.71 -11.03
CA GLU A 75 1.20 -10.06 -11.47
C GLU A 75 0.45 -11.04 -10.56
N ASN A 76 -0.35 -11.90 -11.16
CA ASN A 76 -1.07 -12.90 -10.39
C ASN A 76 -0.11 -13.95 -9.86
N ALA A 77 -0.50 -14.59 -8.75
CA ALA A 77 0.25 -15.72 -8.23
C ALA A 77 0.29 -16.83 -9.27
N GLY A 78 1.48 -17.36 -9.51
CA GLY A 78 1.65 -18.49 -10.40
C GLY A 78 1.10 -19.77 -9.78
N LYS A 79 1.24 -20.86 -10.51
CA LYS A 79 0.78 -22.16 -10.04
C LYS A 79 1.83 -22.80 -9.13
N LEU A 80 1.38 -23.58 -8.18
CA LEU A 80 2.19 -24.45 -7.33
C LEU A 80 3.04 -23.74 -6.29
N MET A 81 4.10 -23.09 -6.70
CA MET A 81 5.10 -22.54 -5.76
C MET A 81 4.85 -21.08 -5.40
N ASP A 82 4.13 -20.37 -6.23
CA ASP A 82 3.88 -18.94 -6.00
C ASP A 82 2.70 -18.78 -5.06
N LEU A 83 2.97 -18.23 -3.90
CA LEU A 83 1.94 -18.04 -2.87
C LEU A 83 1.32 -16.65 -2.91
N ASN A 84 1.99 -15.70 -3.55
CA ASN A 84 1.57 -14.30 -3.54
C ASN A 84 1.49 -13.72 -4.94
N ALA A 85 0.47 -12.89 -5.16
CA ALA A 85 0.48 -11.97 -6.27
C ALA A 85 1.38 -10.79 -5.94
N GLU A 86 1.73 -9.97 -6.91
CA GLU A 86 2.61 -8.83 -6.70
C GLU A 86 2.05 -7.58 -7.39
N LEU A 87 2.18 -6.47 -6.69
CA LEU A 87 1.97 -5.13 -7.21
C LEU A 87 3.30 -4.41 -7.22
N GLU A 88 3.69 -3.86 -8.36
CA GLU A 88 4.88 -3.02 -8.43
C GLU A 88 4.48 -1.61 -8.85
N LEU A 89 5.03 -0.63 -8.15
CA LEU A 89 4.81 0.78 -8.43
C LEU A 89 6.15 1.40 -8.82
N TRP A 90 6.20 2.04 -9.99
CA TRP A 90 7.36 2.84 -10.40
C TRP A 90 7.08 4.28 -10.06
N THR A 91 7.86 4.82 -9.15
CA THR A 91 7.64 6.15 -8.59
C THR A 91 8.88 7.02 -8.73
N ARG A 92 8.74 8.28 -8.36
CA ARG A 92 9.88 9.22 -8.38
C ARG A 92 10.97 8.85 -7.36
N VAL A 93 10.63 8.08 -6.34
CA VAL A 93 11.61 7.65 -5.33
C VAL A 93 12.14 6.25 -5.60
N GLY A 94 11.72 5.63 -6.70
CA GLY A 94 12.15 4.30 -7.09
C GLY A 94 10.99 3.34 -7.20
N LYS A 95 11.33 2.07 -7.38
CA LYS A 95 10.33 1.01 -7.51
C LYS A 95 9.95 0.48 -6.13
N ILE A 96 8.65 0.37 -5.89
CA ILE A 96 8.11 -0.18 -4.66
C ILE A 96 7.41 -1.49 -5.01
N LYS A 97 7.80 -2.56 -4.34
CA LYS A 97 7.20 -3.87 -4.54
C LYS A 97 6.28 -4.20 -3.36
N ILE A 98 5.08 -4.60 -3.67
CA ILE A 98 4.07 -4.97 -2.68
C ILE A 98 3.57 -6.37 -3.03
N LYS A 99 3.81 -7.31 -2.13
CA LYS A 99 3.29 -8.67 -2.26
C LYS A 99 1.88 -8.72 -1.69
N LEU A 100 1.03 -9.52 -2.29
CA LEU A 100 -0.37 -9.64 -1.91
C LEU A 100 -0.67 -11.07 -1.53
N ASP A 101 -1.17 -11.26 -0.31
CA ASP A 101 -1.64 -12.58 0.13
C ASP A 101 -2.78 -13.04 -0.78
N LYS A 102 -2.92 -14.36 -0.93
CA LYS A 102 -3.93 -14.95 -1.80
C LYS A 102 -5.36 -14.54 -1.44
N LYS A 103 -5.60 -14.03 -0.25
CA LYS A 103 -6.91 -13.53 0.16
C LYS A 103 -7.27 -12.22 -0.52
N ILE A 104 -6.29 -11.52 -1.09
CA ILE A 104 -6.49 -10.22 -1.70
C ILE A 104 -6.70 -10.40 -3.20
N ASN A 105 -7.77 -9.80 -3.71
CA ASN A 105 -8.09 -9.88 -5.13
C ASN A 105 -7.20 -8.91 -5.89
N ILE A 106 -6.32 -9.45 -6.73
CA ILE A 106 -5.34 -8.65 -7.49
C ILE A 106 -6.05 -7.70 -8.47
N ARG A 107 -7.20 -8.08 -9.01
CA ARG A 107 -7.95 -7.22 -9.92
C ARG A 107 -8.54 -6.01 -9.23
N GLU A 108 -8.99 -6.17 -7.99
CA GLU A 108 -9.47 -5.05 -7.18
C GLU A 108 -8.34 -4.06 -6.91
N ILE A 109 -7.14 -4.57 -6.62
CA ILE A 109 -5.97 -3.73 -6.40
C ILE A 109 -5.62 -2.96 -7.67
N ASP A 110 -5.61 -3.63 -8.82
CA ASP A 110 -5.32 -2.97 -10.09
C ASP A 110 -6.32 -1.86 -10.37
N GLN A 111 -7.61 -2.15 -10.19
CA GLN A 111 -8.66 -1.13 -10.39
C GLN A 111 -8.53 0.02 -9.40
N LEU A 112 -8.17 -0.27 -8.16
CA LEU A 112 -7.96 0.76 -7.16
C LEU A 112 -6.84 1.71 -7.59
N ILE A 113 -5.69 1.15 -8.01
CA ILE A 113 -4.56 1.97 -8.46
C ILE A 113 -4.97 2.80 -9.69
N ALA A 114 -5.66 2.18 -10.64
CA ALA A 114 -6.11 2.90 -11.83
C ALA A 114 -7.03 4.07 -11.45
N GLN A 115 -7.96 3.86 -10.53
CA GLN A 115 -8.88 4.90 -10.11
C GLN A 115 -8.17 6.09 -9.48
N VAL A 116 -7.15 5.84 -8.68
CA VAL A 116 -6.48 6.93 -7.95
C VAL A 116 -5.34 7.57 -8.75
N VAL A 117 -4.71 6.83 -9.66
CA VAL A 117 -3.60 7.36 -10.46
C VAL A 117 -4.10 8.05 -11.73
N LEU A 118 -5.15 7.51 -12.35
CA LEU A 118 -5.66 8.02 -13.63
C LEU A 118 -6.77 9.07 -13.48
N ILE A 119 -6.77 9.78 -12.37
CA ILE A 119 -7.72 10.87 -12.15
C ILE A 119 -7.39 12.04 -13.06
N GLU A 120 -8.40 12.56 -13.69
CA GLU A 120 -8.31 13.76 -14.51
C GLU A 120 -8.55 15.02 -13.69
#